data_1289aa492878d5235b91f08d0bb88426
#
_entry.id   1289aa492878d5235b91f08d0bb88426
#
_cell.length_a   1.000
_cell.length_b   1.000
_cell.length_c   1.000
_cell.angle_alpha   90.00
_cell.angle_beta   90.00
_cell.angle_gamma   90.00
#
_symmetry.space_group_name_H-M   'P 1'
#
loop_
_entity.id
_entity.type
_entity.pdbx_description
1 polymer ?
#
loop_
_entity_poly.entity_id
_entity_poly.type
_entity_poly.pdbx_seq_one_letter_code
_entity_poly.pdbx_strand_id
1 'polypeptide(L)'
;MSAKYRLVENPPASRKEGVTELHARIVASRTATMGDLAEEISTISSFSPGDIKGLLTSFSEVIIRRLKNGENVNLEDLGYYSVSLECPKGVTSDKQIRSASVRFKNVNFRCSAKMKDSLKSMTLERETSKKKQRFSAEQRMKHIQNYLQSNRTVTASQCCAFNQCSHFSTMSDLRALINAEKVEKLGYGKNVLYMLRQNTNDR
;
A
#
# COMPACT_ATOMS: atom_id res chain seq x y z
N MET A 1 4.87 21.13 -9.35
CA MET A 1 4.32 19.74 -9.36
C MET A 1 3.24 19.65 -8.29
N SER A 2 2.09 19.03 -8.56
CA SER A 2 1.02 18.83 -7.60
C SER A 2 1.07 17.41 -7.02
N ALA A 3 0.85 17.29 -5.70
CA ALA A 3 0.72 15.99 -5.06
C ALA A 3 -0.70 15.46 -5.24
N LYS A 4 -0.84 14.18 -5.56
CA LYS A 4 -2.16 13.57 -5.76
C LYS A 4 -2.74 13.02 -4.47
N TYR A 5 -4.05 13.18 -4.28
CA TYR A 5 -4.77 12.57 -3.16
C TYR A 5 -6.02 11.84 -3.63
N ARG A 6 -6.48 10.89 -2.83
CA ARG A 6 -7.78 10.22 -3.00
C ARG A 6 -8.58 10.26 -1.71
N LEU A 7 -9.89 10.19 -1.83
CA LEU A 7 -10.77 10.03 -0.69
C LEU A 7 -10.94 8.54 -0.35
N VAL A 8 -10.80 8.19 0.91
CA VAL A 8 -10.88 6.84 1.44
C VAL A 8 -11.86 6.82 2.61
N GLU A 9 -12.64 5.77 2.76
CA GLU A 9 -13.55 5.59 3.88
C GLU A 9 -12.77 5.42 5.20
N ASN A 10 -13.29 6.00 6.26
CA ASN A 10 -12.75 5.80 7.60
C ASN A 10 -12.86 4.33 8.02
N PRO A 11 -11.90 3.81 8.81
CA PRO A 11 -11.97 2.46 9.36
C PRO A 11 -13.27 2.24 10.14
N PRO A 12 -13.81 0.99 10.18
CA PRO A 12 -15.07 0.68 10.87
C PRO A 12 -15.13 1.14 12.33
N ALA A 13 -14.01 1.09 13.04
CA ALA A 13 -13.91 1.54 14.44
C ALA A 13 -14.14 3.05 14.65
N SER A 14 -14.06 3.87 13.59
CA SER A 14 -14.26 5.31 13.62
C SER A 14 -15.62 5.74 13.03
N ARG A 15 -16.44 4.79 12.58
CA ARG A 15 -17.72 5.09 11.94
C ARG A 15 -18.78 5.37 12.99
N LYS A 16 -19.42 6.53 12.91
CA LYS A 16 -20.71 6.78 13.59
C LYS A 16 -21.79 6.01 12.83
N GLU A 17 -22.75 5.46 13.56
CA GLU A 17 -23.84 4.68 12.98
C GLU A 17 -24.51 5.42 11.82
N GLY A 18 -24.54 4.78 10.65
CA GLY A 18 -25.26 5.25 9.45
C GLY A 18 -24.53 6.26 8.57
N VAL A 19 -23.33 6.75 8.92
CA VAL A 19 -22.59 7.74 8.12
C VAL A 19 -21.21 7.21 7.77
N THR A 20 -20.91 7.11 6.47
CA THR A 20 -19.58 6.79 5.97
C THR A 20 -18.79 8.09 5.76
N GLU A 21 -17.99 8.46 6.75
CA GLU A 21 -17.10 9.62 6.64
C GLU A 21 -15.89 9.25 5.75
N LEU A 22 -15.46 10.23 4.95
CA LEU A 22 -14.30 10.11 4.06
C LEU A 22 -13.16 10.97 4.58
N HIS A 23 -11.92 10.48 4.45
CA HIS A 23 -10.73 11.29 4.67
C HIS A 23 -9.85 11.32 3.43
N ALA A 24 -9.10 12.41 3.25
CA ALA A 24 -8.14 12.53 2.17
C ALA A 24 -6.86 11.76 2.51
N ARG A 25 -6.38 10.96 1.58
CA ARG A 25 -5.12 10.22 1.68
C ARG A 25 -4.23 10.54 0.50
N ILE A 26 -2.99 10.92 0.79
CA ILE A 26 -1.99 11.16 -0.26
C ILE A 26 -1.75 9.89 -1.08
N VAL A 27 -1.62 10.05 -2.38
CA VAL A 27 -1.20 8.97 -3.30
C VAL A 27 0.28 9.16 -3.57
N ALA A 28 1.11 8.40 -2.86
CA ALA A 28 2.55 8.44 -3.08
C ALA A 28 2.87 7.90 -4.47
N SER A 29 3.59 8.69 -5.26
CA SER A 29 4.06 8.27 -6.59
C SER A 29 5.20 7.25 -6.47
N ARG A 30 6.14 7.52 -5.57
CA ARG A 30 7.28 6.65 -5.22
C ARG A 30 7.80 6.99 -3.83
N THR A 31 8.66 6.17 -3.31
CA THR A 31 9.46 6.48 -2.12
C THR A 31 10.85 6.93 -2.59
N ALA A 32 11.23 8.14 -2.27
CA ALA A 32 12.59 8.62 -2.53
C ALA A 32 13.58 7.86 -1.63
N THR A 33 14.66 7.40 -2.21
CA THR A 33 15.74 6.69 -1.51
C THR A 33 16.83 7.65 -1.07
N MET A 34 17.74 7.18 -0.22
CA MET A 34 18.95 7.95 0.11
C MET A 34 19.80 8.28 -1.12
N GLY A 35 19.79 7.39 -2.12
CA GLY A 35 20.45 7.63 -3.42
C GLY A 35 19.86 8.80 -4.16
N ASP A 36 18.51 8.84 -4.27
CA ASP A 36 17.80 9.95 -4.93
C ASP A 36 18.13 11.31 -4.24
N LEU A 37 18.13 11.32 -2.91
CA LEU A 37 18.46 12.53 -2.16
C LEU A 37 19.92 12.95 -2.36
N ALA A 38 20.85 11.98 -2.39
CA ALA A 38 22.25 12.28 -2.61
C ALA A 38 22.53 12.84 -4.02
N GLU A 39 21.86 12.31 -5.03
CA GLU A 39 21.95 12.83 -6.39
C GLU A 39 21.37 14.26 -6.47
N GLU A 40 20.20 14.51 -5.90
CA GLU A 40 19.59 15.83 -5.88
C GLU A 40 20.45 16.86 -5.14
N ILE A 41 20.97 16.53 -3.96
CA ILE A 41 21.86 17.42 -3.19
C ILE A 41 23.15 17.70 -3.94
N SER A 42 23.72 16.74 -4.66
CA SER A 42 24.95 16.93 -5.44
C SER A 42 24.78 17.96 -6.56
N THR A 43 23.56 18.15 -7.08
CA THR A 43 23.30 19.18 -8.11
C THR A 43 23.32 20.61 -7.58
N ILE A 44 23.11 20.79 -6.27
CA ILE A 44 23.03 22.10 -5.61
C ILE A 44 24.18 22.35 -4.61
N SER A 45 25.14 21.44 -4.54
CA SER A 45 26.30 21.52 -3.66
C SER A 45 27.57 21.06 -4.39
N SER A 46 28.73 21.27 -3.76
CA SER A 46 30.02 20.78 -4.27
C SER A 46 30.37 19.34 -3.83
N PHE A 47 29.49 18.68 -3.09
CA PHE A 47 29.73 17.31 -2.62
C PHE A 47 29.38 16.29 -3.67
N SER A 48 30.18 15.20 -3.74
CA SER A 48 29.82 14.06 -4.56
C SER A 48 28.67 13.25 -3.95
N PRO A 49 27.87 12.50 -4.74
CA PRO A 49 26.82 11.63 -4.19
C PRO A 49 27.36 10.60 -3.17
N GLY A 50 28.63 10.20 -3.31
CA GLY A 50 29.31 9.31 -2.36
C GLY A 50 29.54 9.96 -1.00
N ASP A 51 30.05 11.20 -0.98
CA ASP A 51 30.29 11.97 0.23
C ASP A 51 28.98 12.22 0.98
N ILE A 52 27.90 12.57 0.25
CA ILE A 52 26.57 12.81 0.82
C ILE A 52 26.02 11.54 1.47
N LYS A 53 26.13 10.38 0.80
CA LYS A 53 25.72 9.10 1.39
C LYS A 53 26.50 8.77 2.65
N GLY A 54 27.82 8.98 2.63
CA GLY A 54 28.69 8.81 3.81
C GLY A 54 28.28 9.71 4.96
N LEU A 55 28.04 10.98 4.67
CA LEU A 55 27.58 11.96 5.66
C LEU A 55 26.23 11.57 6.28
N LEU A 56 25.24 11.20 5.47
CA LEU A 56 23.90 10.81 5.94
C LEU A 56 23.96 9.52 6.80
N THR A 57 24.85 8.59 6.45
CA THR A 57 25.07 7.38 7.25
C THR A 57 25.66 7.75 8.62
N SER A 58 26.73 8.52 8.66
CA SER A 58 27.36 8.98 9.90
C SER A 58 26.40 9.82 10.75
N PHE A 59 25.59 10.67 10.13
CA PHE A 59 24.56 11.45 10.78
C PHE A 59 23.55 10.56 11.52
N SER A 60 23.06 9.50 10.86
CA SER A 60 22.15 8.54 11.46
C SER A 60 22.78 7.81 12.65
N GLU A 61 24.04 7.42 12.56
CA GLU A 61 24.78 6.75 13.64
C GLU A 61 24.95 7.68 14.85
N VAL A 62 25.25 8.94 14.61
CA VAL A 62 25.37 9.95 15.69
C VAL A 62 24.03 10.15 16.39
N ILE A 63 22.94 10.29 15.66
CA ILE A 63 21.58 10.40 16.25
C ILE A 63 21.30 9.17 17.14
N ILE A 64 21.51 7.97 16.63
CA ILE A 64 21.28 6.73 17.39
C ILE A 64 22.11 6.71 18.67
N ARG A 65 23.38 7.10 18.60
CA ARG A 65 24.26 7.14 19.76
C ARG A 65 23.76 8.13 20.81
N ARG A 66 23.33 9.35 20.41
CA ARG A 66 22.80 10.35 21.34
C ARG A 66 21.52 9.87 22.01
N LEU A 67 20.60 9.28 21.25
CA LEU A 67 19.34 8.72 21.77
C LEU A 67 19.60 7.54 22.74
N LYS A 68 20.62 6.70 22.51
CA LYS A 68 21.03 5.64 23.43
C LYS A 68 21.58 6.19 24.76
N ASN A 69 22.20 7.35 24.74
CA ASN A 69 22.64 8.03 25.93
C ASN A 69 21.54 8.77 26.70
N GLY A 70 20.28 8.65 26.26
CA GLY A 70 19.12 9.32 26.87
C GLY A 70 19.00 10.80 26.49
N GLU A 71 19.76 11.24 25.48
CA GLU A 71 19.66 12.61 24.96
C GLU A 71 18.54 12.70 23.93
N ASN A 72 17.83 13.81 23.90
CA ASN A 72 16.97 14.15 22.77
C ASN A 72 17.78 14.86 21.69
N VAL A 73 17.43 14.70 20.43
CA VAL A 73 18.14 15.31 19.31
C VAL A 73 17.25 16.32 18.61
N ASN A 74 17.63 17.59 18.65
CA ASN A 74 16.96 18.66 17.91
C ASN A 74 17.73 18.91 16.61
N LEU A 75 17.03 18.76 15.48
CA LEU A 75 17.53 19.01 14.13
C LEU A 75 16.93 20.31 13.55
N GLU A 76 16.69 21.30 14.40
CA GLU A 76 16.22 22.64 14.00
C GLU A 76 15.06 22.61 13.00
N ASP A 77 15.36 22.88 11.73
CA ASP A 77 14.38 22.98 10.66
C ASP A 77 13.71 21.65 10.30
N LEU A 78 14.33 20.51 10.61
CA LEU A 78 13.76 19.20 10.32
C LEU A 78 12.80 18.76 11.42
N GLY A 79 13.23 18.79 12.66
CA GLY A 79 12.41 18.34 13.77
C GLY A 79 13.21 17.79 14.95
N TYR A 80 12.51 17.07 15.79
CA TYR A 80 12.98 16.65 17.09
C TYR A 80 12.79 15.15 17.29
N TYR A 81 13.84 14.47 17.71
CA TYR A 81 13.83 13.05 18.04
C TYR A 81 13.87 12.85 19.54
N SER A 82 13.08 11.90 20.03
CA SER A 82 13.08 11.45 21.43
C SER A 82 12.79 9.95 21.50
N VAL A 83 13.12 9.35 22.64
CA VAL A 83 12.88 7.94 22.92
C VAL A 83 11.69 7.80 23.87
N SER A 84 10.81 6.85 23.61
CA SER A 84 9.80 6.38 24.55
C SER A 84 10.16 5.01 25.10
N LEU A 85 9.84 4.81 26.38
CA LEU A 85 10.02 3.56 27.08
C LEU A 85 8.68 2.94 27.42
N GLU A 86 8.64 1.65 27.64
CA GLU A 86 7.47 0.94 28.14
C GLU A 86 7.78 0.23 29.45
N CYS A 87 6.77 0.21 30.32
CA CYS A 87 6.75 -0.54 31.56
C CYS A 87 5.77 -1.69 31.48
N PRO A 88 5.89 -2.73 32.35
CA PRO A 88 4.85 -3.74 32.51
C PRO A 88 3.48 -3.12 32.84
N LYS A 89 2.40 -3.74 32.39
CA LYS A 89 1.04 -3.27 32.68
C LYS A 89 0.72 -3.42 34.18
N GLY A 90 -0.12 -2.52 34.70
CA GLY A 90 -0.63 -2.61 36.07
C GLY A 90 0.31 -2.06 37.15
N VAL A 91 1.39 -1.38 36.75
CA VAL A 91 2.30 -0.76 37.70
C VAL A 91 1.72 0.58 38.19
N THR A 92 1.54 0.71 39.50
CA THR A 92 0.99 1.92 40.15
C THR A 92 1.98 2.59 41.10
N SER A 93 3.16 1.99 41.35
CA SER A 93 4.19 2.50 42.24
C SER A 93 5.59 2.20 41.68
N ASP A 94 6.52 3.10 41.90
CA ASP A 94 7.96 2.97 41.54
C ASP A 94 8.61 1.73 42.20
N LYS A 95 8.16 1.35 43.39
CA LYS A 95 8.63 0.14 44.10
C LYS A 95 8.29 -1.17 43.40
N GLN A 96 7.31 -1.14 42.47
CA GLN A 96 6.89 -2.32 41.71
C GLN A 96 7.71 -2.53 40.44
N ILE A 97 8.53 -1.57 40.05
CA ILE A 97 9.35 -1.62 38.84
C ILE A 97 10.80 -1.86 39.19
N ARG A 98 11.41 -2.83 38.54
CA ARG A 98 12.87 -2.97 38.48
C ARG A 98 13.35 -2.37 37.13
N SER A 99 14.51 -1.73 37.12
CA SER A 99 15.08 -1.13 35.88
C SER A 99 15.17 -2.14 34.73
N ALA A 100 15.42 -3.42 35.01
CA ALA A 100 15.42 -4.49 34.01
C ALA A 100 14.03 -4.76 33.34
N SER A 101 12.94 -4.26 33.95
CA SER A 101 11.58 -4.40 33.38
C SER A 101 11.18 -3.24 32.47
N VAL A 102 11.97 -2.17 32.45
CA VAL A 102 11.76 -1.04 31.56
C VAL A 102 12.47 -1.32 30.24
N ARG A 103 11.75 -1.17 29.13
CA ARG A 103 12.25 -1.51 27.80
C ARG A 103 12.09 -0.33 26.84
N PHE A 104 12.93 -0.31 25.82
CA PHE A 104 12.74 0.58 24.69
C PHE A 104 11.39 0.26 24.00
N LYS A 105 10.59 1.29 23.75
CA LYS A 105 9.33 1.18 23.06
C LYS A 105 9.43 1.67 21.61
N ASN A 106 9.82 2.93 21.44
CA ASN A 106 9.85 3.54 20.11
C ASN A 106 10.73 4.80 20.07
N VAL A 107 11.14 5.18 18.87
CA VAL A 107 11.68 6.51 18.58
C VAL A 107 10.53 7.39 18.10
N ASN A 108 10.33 8.53 18.72
CA ASN A 108 9.35 9.52 18.33
C ASN A 108 10.04 10.62 17.52
N PHE A 109 9.45 10.97 16.39
CA PHE A 109 9.87 12.12 15.60
C PHE A 109 8.76 13.17 15.60
N ARG A 110 9.11 14.40 15.92
CA ARG A 110 8.21 15.55 15.88
C ARG A 110 8.73 16.56 14.88
N CYS A 111 8.02 16.71 13.79
CA CYS A 111 8.32 17.65 12.72
C CYS A 111 8.37 19.10 13.25
N SER A 112 9.33 19.89 12.77
CA SER A 112 9.46 21.32 13.12
C SER A 112 8.26 22.15 12.66
N ALA A 113 8.07 23.31 13.25
CA ALA A 113 7.06 24.28 12.80
C ALA A 113 7.37 24.75 11.37
N LYS A 114 8.62 25.08 11.09
CA LYS A 114 9.07 25.54 9.77
C LYS A 114 8.76 24.54 8.66
N MET A 115 9.04 23.24 8.86
CA MET A 115 8.71 22.20 7.89
C MET A 115 7.20 22.09 7.67
N LYS A 116 6.40 22.15 8.74
CA LYS A 116 4.92 22.13 8.63
C LYS A 116 4.40 23.33 7.85
N ASP A 117 4.93 24.51 8.12
CA ASP A 117 4.51 25.76 7.46
C ASP A 117 4.89 25.75 5.99
N SER A 118 6.07 25.25 5.64
CA SER A 118 6.48 25.07 4.24
C SER A 118 5.57 24.12 3.46
N LEU A 119 5.07 23.06 4.12
CA LEU A 119 4.15 22.09 3.50
C LEU A 119 2.72 22.59 3.35
N LYS A 120 2.32 23.67 4.05
CA LYS A 120 0.98 24.27 3.88
C LYS A 120 0.74 24.83 2.48
N SER A 121 1.78 25.21 1.78
CA SER A 121 1.72 25.70 0.40
C SER A 121 1.67 24.59 -0.66
N MET A 122 1.62 23.31 -0.23
CA MET A 122 1.58 22.16 -1.13
C MET A 122 0.34 22.17 -2.02
N THR A 123 0.55 22.14 -3.33
CA THR A 123 -0.54 22.05 -4.31
C THR A 123 -1.06 20.62 -4.37
N LEU A 124 -2.36 20.46 -4.14
CA LEU A 124 -3.03 19.16 -4.11
C LEU A 124 -3.97 19.00 -5.30
N GLU A 125 -3.90 17.86 -5.95
CA GLU A 125 -4.77 17.48 -7.05
C GLU A 125 -5.50 16.17 -6.69
N ARG A 126 -6.82 16.15 -6.87
CA ARG A 126 -7.56 14.93 -6.65
C ARG A 126 -7.24 13.90 -7.74
N GLU A 127 -6.77 12.73 -7.33
CA GLU A 127 -6.64 11.62 -8.26
C GLU A 127 -8.04 11.22 -8.74
N THR A 128 -8.34 11.56 -9.99
CA THR A 128 -9.47 10.97 -10.67
C THR A 128 -9.13 9.51 -10.92
N SER A 129 -9.51 8.62 -9.99
CA SER A 129 -9.50 7.21 -10.31
C SER A 129 -10.35 7.08 -11.56
N LYS A 130 -9.73 6.74 -12.70
CA LYS A 130 -10.49 6.13 -13.79
C LYS A 130 -11.25 5.01 -13.10
N LYS A 131 -12.58 5.15 -12.93
CA LYS A 131 -13.42 4.06 -12.47
C LYS A 131 -13.03 2.91 -13.38
N LYS A 132 -12.32 1.90 -12.85
CA LYS A 132 -12.08 0.68 -13.62
C LYS A 132 -13.46 0.28 -14.08
N GLN A 133 -13.67 0.28 -15.39
CA GLN A 133 -14.97 -0.03 -15.98
C GLN A 133 -15.29 -1.45 -15.49
N ARG A 134 -16.13 -1.53 -14.46
CA ARG A 134 -16.53 -2.82 -13.91
C ARG A 134 -17.56 -3.38 -14.86
N PHE A 135 -17.15 -4.33 -15.64
CA PHE A 135 -18.06 -5.08 -16.49
C PHE A 135 -19.14 -5.78 -15.63
N SER A 136 -20.39 -5.75 -16.07
CA SER A 136 -21.44 -6.56 -15.45
C SER A 136 -21.10 -8.05 -15.53
N ALA A 137 -21.74 -8.88 -14.70
CA ALA A 137 -21.54 -10.33 -14.76
C ALA A 137 -21.81 -10.89 -16.18
N GLU A 138 -22.86 -10.40 -16.84
CA GLU A 138 -23.21 -10.78 -18.20
C GLU A 138 -22.12 -10.40 -19.21
N GLN A 139 -21.61 -9.18 -19.12
CA GLN A 139 -20.52 -8.72 -19.98
C GLN A 139 -19.26 -9.55 -19.78
N ARG A 140 -18.90 -9.86 -18.53
CA ARG A 140 -17.72 -10.69 -18.21
C ARG A 140 -17.88 -12.11 -18.76
N MET A 141 -19.05 -12.72 -18.60
CA MET A 141 -19.35 -14.04 -19.15
C MET A 141 -19.29 -14.05 -20.68
N LYS A 142 -19.81 -12.99 -21.32
CA LYS A 142 -19.71 -12.83 -22.77
C LYS A 142 -18.25 -12.68 -23.25
N HIS A 143 -17.43 -11.95 -22.53
CA HIS A 143 -15.99 -11.85 -22.83
C HIS A 143 -15.30 -13.21 -22.75
N ILE A 144 -15.62 -14.02 -21.72
CA ILE A 144 -15.06 -15.37 -21.57
C ILE A 144 -15.45 -16.24 -22.78
N GLN A 145 -16.74 -16.22 -23.19
CA GLN A 145 -17.21 -16.99 -24.34
C GLN A 145 -16.55 -16.54 -25.63
N ASN A 146 -16.47 -15.23 -25.88
CA ASN A 146 -15.82 -14.69 -27.08
C ASN A 146 -14.33 -15.07 -27.13
N TYR A 147 -13.64 -15.02 -25.97
CA TYR A 147 -12.24 -15.45 -25.89
C TYR A 147 -12.09 -16.93 -26.25
N LEU A 148 -12.97 -17.78 -25.76
CA LEU A 148 -12.97 -19.22 -26.04
C LEU A 148 -13.36 -19.59 -27.48
N GLN A 149 -14.02 -18.70 -28.21
CA GLN A 149 -14.26 -18.90 -29.66
C GLN A 149 -12.97 -18.81 -30.48
N SER A 150 -12.03 -17.98 -30.05
CA SER A 150 -10.74 -17.78 -30.70
C SER A 150 -9.59 -18.59 -30.06
N ASN A 151 -9.81 -19.10 -28.85
CA ASN A 151 -8.80 -19.81 -28.07
C ASN A 151 -9.38 -21.11 -27.52
N ARG A 152 -8.62 -22.18 -27.61
CA ARG A 152 -9.06 -23.52 -27.21
C ARG A 152 -9.39 -23.64 -25.73
N THR A 153 -8.65 -22.93 -24.87
CA THR A 153 -8.78 -22.98 -23.40
C THR A 153 -8.50 -21.63 -22.78
N VAL A 154 -8.98 -21.44 -21.53
CA VAL A 154 -8.70 -20.27 -20.71
C VAL A 154 -8.48 -20.68 -19.25
N THR A 155 -7.61 -19.98 -18.54
CA THR A 155 -7.43 -20.12 -17.08
C THR A 155 -8.26 -19.07 -16.33
N ALA A 156 -8.58 -19.31 -15.05
CA ALA A 156 -9.23 -18.33 -14.20
C ALA A 156 -8.41 -17.02 -14.08
N SER A 157 -7.08 -17.11 -14.03
CA SER A 157 -6.19 -15.94 -13.98
C SER A 157 -6.28 -15.08 -15.24
N GLN A 158 -6.35 -15.69 -16.42
CA GLN A 158 -6.57 -14.97 -17.68
C GLN A 158 -7.94 -14.28 -17.69
N CYS A 159 -9.01 -14.97 -17.23
CA CYS A 159 -10.33 -14.37 -17.09
C CYS A 159 -10.32 -13.16 -16.15
N CYS A 160 -9.63 -13.23 -15.02
CA CYS A 160 -9.44 -12.08 -14.13
C CYS A 160 -8.76 -10.91 -14.84
N ALA A 161 -7.71 -11.20 -15.60
CA ALA A 161 -6.90 -10.19 -16.27
C ALA A 161 -7.71 -9.39 -17.31
N PHE A 162 -8.35 -10.04 -18.27
CA PHE A 162 -9.06 -9.30 -19.31
C PHE A 162 -10.41 -8.73 -18.84
N ASN A 163 -11.07 -9.34 -17.85
CA ASN A 163 -12.28 -8.79 -17.25
C ASN A 163 -12.00 -7.78 -16.13
N GLN A 164 -10.74 -7.58 -15.73
CA GLN A 164 -10.31 -6.67 -14.64
C GLN A 164 -11.13 -6.86 -13.35
N CYS A 165 -11.46 -8.07 -13.01
CA CYS A 165 -12.27 -8.42 -11.85
C CYS A 165 -11.54 -9.32 -10.86
N SER A 166 -12.12 -9.51 -9.67
CA SER A 166 -11.54 -10.37 -8.64
C SER A 166 -11.63 -11.84 -9.02
N HIS A 167 -10.74 -12.65 -8.45
CA HIS A 167 -10.79 -14.11 -8.62
C HIS A 167 -12.14 -14.69 -8.17
N PHE A 168 -12.73 -14.15 -7.09
CA PHE A 168 -14.05 -14.56 -6.62
C PHE A 168 -15.14 -14.32 -7.67
N SER A 169 -15.17 -13.13 -8.28
CA SER A 169 -16.13 -12.81 -9.35
C SER A 169 -15.94 -13.71 -10.57
N THR A 170 -14.68 -13.92 -10.97
CA THR A 170 -14.37 -14.83 -12.09
C THR A 170 -14.83 -16.25 -11.82
N MET A 171 -14.60 -16.78 -10.63
CA MET A 171 -15.04 -18.12 -10.27
C MET A 171 -16.58 -18.24 -10.24
N SER A 172 -17.29 -17.19 -9.84
CA SER A 172 -18.75 -17.13 -9.92
C SER A 172 -19.23 -17.15 -11.36
N ASP A 173 -18.61 -16.34 -12.24
CA ASP A 173 -18.95 -16.29 -13.68
C ASP A 173 -18.68 -17.63 -14.38
N LEU A 174 -17.53 -18.26 -14.11
CA LEU A 174 -17.19 -19.58 -14.67
C LEU A 174 -18.14 -20.68 -14.19
N ARG A 175 -18.55 -20.66 -12.92
CA ARG A 175 -19.56 -21.60 -12.40
C ARG A 175 -20.91 -21.40 -13.09
N ALA A 176 -21.32 -20.15 -13.31
CA ALA A 176 -22.56 -19.85 -14.03
C ALA A 176 -22.51 -20.35 -15.48
N LEU A 177 -21.37 -20.21 -16.17
CA LEU A 177 -21.17 -20.73 -17.52
C LEU A 177 -21.15 -22.27 -17.59
N ILE A 178 -20.60 -22.92 -16.57
CA ILE A 178 -20.61 -24.40 -16.45
C ILE A 178 -22.05 -24.89 -16.20
N ASN A 179 -22.78 -24.27 -15.28
CA ASN A 179 -24.18 -24.61 -14.99
C ASN A 179 -25.09 -24.37 -16.19
N ALA A 180 -24.78 -23.37 -17.03
CA ALA A 180 -25.47 -23.10 -18.29
C ALA A 180 -24.99 -24.00 -19.45
N GLU A 181 -24.18 -25.01 -19.17
CA GLU A 181 -23.62 -25.97 -20.14
C GLU A 181 -22.83 -25.35 -21.31
N LYS A 182 -22.37 -24.11 -21.17
CA LYS A 182 -21.63 -23.38 -22.22
C LYS A 182 -20.14 -23.63 -22.17
N VAL A 183 -19.62 -23.90 -20.96
CA VAL A 183 -18.19 -24.11 -20.70
C VAL A 183 -18.01 -25.38 -19.87
N GLU A 184 -16.97 -26.11 -20.12
CA GLU A 184 -16.57 -27.24 -19.31
C GLU A 184 -15.21 -27.02 -18.66
N LYS A 185 -15.02 -27.68 -17.51
CA LYS A 185 -13.81 -27.59 -16.70
C LYS A 185 -12.95 -28.82 -16.99
N LEU A 186 -11.67 -28.59 -17.32
CA LEU A 186 -10.65 -29.61 -17.49
C LEU A 186 -9.61 -29.55 -16.37
N GLY A 187 -9.23 -30.71 -15.86
CA GLY A 187 -8.21 -30.83 -14.83
C GLY A 187 -8.70 -30.47 -13.43
N TYR A 188 -7.77 -30.55 -12.47
CA TYR A 188 -8.03 -30.27 -11.04
C TYR A 188 -6.80 -29.63 -10.36
N GLY A 189 -6.99 -29.14 -9.16
CA GLY A 189 -5.95 -28.48 -8.38
C GLY A 189 -5.49 -27.16 -8.99
N LYS A 190 -4.19 -26.98 -9.20
CA LYS A 190 -3.58 -25.74 -9.71
C LYS A 190 -3.66 -25.59 -11.24
N ASN A 191 -3.89 -26.69 -11.97
CA ASN A 191 -3.85 -26.76 -13.42
C ASN A 191 -5.26 -26.90 -14.01
N VAL A 192 -6.17 -26.05 -13.62
CA VAL A 192 -7.54 -26.03 -14.13
C VAL A 192 -7.62 -25.15 -15.35
N LEU A 193 -8.15 -25.71 -16.44
CA LEU A 193 -8.49 -25.04 -17.69
C LEU A 193 -9.99 -25.08 -17.93
N TYR A 194 -10.49 -24.14 -18.69
CA TYR A 194 -11.88 -24.05 -19.10
C TYR A 194 -11.94 -23.99 -20.62
N MET A 195 -12.90 -24.67 -21.23
CA MET A 195 -13.10 -24.69 -22.69
C MET A 195 -14.58 -24.63 -23.03
N LEU A 196 -14.91 -24.29 -24.27
CA LEU A 196 -16.31 -24.38 -24.73
C LEU A 196 -16.75 -25.84 -24.76
N ARG A 197 -17.96 -26.09 -24.24
CA ARG A 197 -18.57 -27.41 -24.37
C ARG A 197 -18.91 -27.69 -25.83
N GLN A 198 -18.37 -28.74 -26.40
CA GLN A 198 -18.74 -29.19 -27.74
C GLN A 198 -20.12 -29.85 -27.67
N ASN A 199 -21.09 -29.30 -28.37
CA ASN A 199 -22.36 -29.99 -28.57
C ASN A 199 -22.08 -31.25 -29.41
N THR A 200 -22.18 -32.40 -28.79
CA THR A 200 -22.09 -33.71 -29.45
C THR A 200 -23.42 -34.02 -30.21
N ASN A 201 -23.86 -33.11 -31.07
CA ASN A 201 -24.99 -33.35 -31.95
C ASN A 201 -24.58 -33.19 -33.43
N ASP A 202 -23.56 -33.98 -33.85
CA ASP A 202 -23.31 -34.27 -35.25
C ASP A 202 -22.83 -35.73 -35.36
N ARG A 203 -23.75 -36.64 -35.27
CA ARG A 203 -23.65 -38.00 -35.84
C ARG A 203 -24.98 -38.38 -36.47
#